data_14b97376b593d4f66b78a3f8f4a60f21
#
_entry.id   14b97376b593d4f66b78a3f8f4a60f21
#
_cell.length_a   1.000
_cell.length_b   1.000
_cell.length_c   1.000
_cell.angle_alpha   90.00
_cell.angle_beta   90.00
_cell.angle_gamma   90.00
#
_symmetry.space_group_name_H-M   'P 1'
#
loop_
_entity.id
_entity.type
_entity.pdbx_description
1 polymer ?
#
loop_
_entity_poly.entity_id
_entity_poly.type
_entity_poly.pdbx_seq_one_letter_code
_entity_poly.pdbx_strand_id
1 'polypeptide(L)'
;LSGGQKQRICIARALAAEPDFVICDEVTSALDQIVQEGILKLLMRLQKDLNLTYLFITHDISTVRAISDQVVVMNLGEVVEQGLKDEVFNPPHPPYTELLLSSVPEMDPDWLTNLNSERD
;
A
#
# COMPACT_ATOMS: atom_id res chain seq x y z
N LEU A 1 -18.63 3.36 15.76
CA LEU A 1 -17.21 3.16 15.53
C LEU A 1 -16.72 4.03 14.36
N SER A 2 -15.52 4.59 14.49
CA SER A 2 -14.88 5.32 13.40
C SER A 2 -14.44 4.36 12.29
N GLY A 3 -14.13 4.90 11.10
CA GLY A 3 -13.60 4.11 10.00
C GLY A 3 -12.29 3.41 10.37
N GLY A 4 -11.39 4.11 11.07
CA GLY A 4 -10.13 3.53 11.52
C GLY A 4 -10.32 2.40 12.53
N GLN A 5 -11.28 2.54 13.44
CA GLN A 5 -11.60 1.50 14.42
C GLN A 5 -12.17 0.26 13.74
N LYS A 6 -13.04 0.45 12.74
CA LYS A 6 -13.59 -0.66 11.95
C LYS A 6 -12.48 -1.40 11.21
N GLN A 7 -11.53 -0.67 10.61
CA GLN A 7 -10.42 -1.29 9.89
C GLN A 7 -9.52 -2.08 10.84
N ARG A 8 -9.24 -1.55 12.03
CA ARG A 8 -8.43 -2.28 13.01
C ARG A 8 -9.10 -3.58 13.45
N ILE A 9 -10.42 -3.58 13.60
CA ILE A 9 -11.18 -4.79 13.92
C ILE A 9 -11.09 -5.80 12.76
N CYS A 10 -11.23 -5.35 11.51
CA CYS A 10 -11.10 -6.21 10.34
C CYS A 10 -9.70 -6.83 10.25
N ILE A 11 -8.66 -6.06 10.52
CA ILE A 11 -7.29 -6.56 10.54
C ILE A 11 -7.13 -7.63 11.64
N ALA A 12 -7.62 -7.36 12.84
CA ALA A 12 -7.53 -8.32 13.94
C ALA A 12 -8.25 -9.63 13.61
N ARG A 13 -9.41 -9.56 12.96
CA ARG A 13 -10.15 -10.76 12.54
C ARG A 13 -9.36 -11.58 11.52
N ALA A 14 -8.75 -10.92 10.55
CA ALA A 14 -7.92 -11.61 9.55
C ALA A 14 -6.73 -12.30 10.20
N LEU A 15 -6.08 -11.63 11.15
CA LEU A 15 -4.90 -12.17 11.83
C LEU A 15 -5.22 -13.26 12.83
N ALA A 16 -6.45 -13.33 13.32
CA ALA A 16 -6.88 -14.39 14.24
C ALA A 16 -6.78 -15.79 13.61
N ALA A 17 -6.79 -15.88 12.28
CA ALA A 17 -6.60 -17.13 11.56
C ALA A 17 -5.13 -17.56 11.44
N GLU A 18 -4.20 -16.76 11.95
CA GLU A 18 -2.74 -16.98 11.87
C GLU A 18 -2.24 -17.20 10.44
N PRO A 19 -2.54 -16.28 9.51
CA PRO A 19 -2.16 -16.45 8.10
C PRO A 19 -0.69 -16.15 7.88
N ASP A 20 -0.15 -16.68 6.78
CA ASP A 20 1.17 -16.27 6.25
C ASP A 20 1.03 -15.20 5.18
N PHE A 21 -0.13 -15.14 4.53
CA PHE A 21 -0.41 -14.26 3.39
C PHE A 21 -1.75 -13.56 3.62
N VAL A 22 -1.76 -12.24 3.45
CA VAL A 22 -2.96 -11.41 3.66
C VAL A 22 -3.21 -10.54 2.44
N ILE A 23 -4.45 -10.53 1.96
CA ILE A 23 -4.88 -9.63 0.90
C ILE A 23 -5.49 -8.38 1.53
N CYS A 24 -4.90 -7.23 1.25
CA CYS A 24 -5.37 -5.93 1.71
C CYS A 24 -6.03 -5.22 0.52
N ASP A 25 -7.35 -5.34 0.42
CA ASP A 25 -8.11 -4.81 -0.71
C ASP A 25 -8.68 -3.44 -0.35
N GLU A 26 -8.02 -2.40 -0.80
CA GLU A 26 -8.40 -1.00 -0.60
C GLU A 26 -8.69 -0.63 0.86
N VAL A 27 -7.87 -1.13 1.78
CA VAL A 27 -8.13 -1.01 3.23
C VAL A 27 -8.10 0.44 3.74
N THR A 28 -7.55 1.38 2.98
CA THR A 28 -7.45 2.79 3.38
C THR A 28 -8.28 3.73 2.51
N SER A 29 -9.05 3.23 1.54
CA SER A 29 -9.67 4.04 0.50
C SER A 29 -10.71 5.05 0.98
N ALA A 30 -11.38 4.79 2.10
CA ALA A 30 -12.44 5.66 2.62
C ALA A 30 -12.01 6.43 3.88
N LEU A 31 -10.71 6.41 4.19
CA LEU A 31 -10.18 7.01 5.42
C LEU A 31 -9.53 8.36 5.13
N ASP A 32 -9.57 9.27 6.11
CA ASP A 32 -8.79 10.50 6.02
C ASP A 32 -7.30 10.21 6.12
N GLN A 33 -6.46 11.18 5.76
CA GLN A 33 -5.03 10.98 5.63
C GLN A 33 -4.36 10.57 6.95
N ILE A 34 -4.77 11.15 8.06
CA ILE A 34 -4.17 10.84 9.37
C ILE A 34 -4.49 9.40 9.78
N VAL A 35 -5.75 9.00 9.63
CA VAL A 35 -6.20 7.64 9.95
C VAL A 35 -5.53 6.64 9.01
N GLN A 36 -5.41 6.99 7.74
CA GLN A 36 -4.76 6.18 6.71
C GLN A 36 -3.30 5.89 7.07
N GLU A 37 -2.55 6.90 7.47
CA GLU A 37 -1.16 6.72 7.93
C GLU A 37 -1.08 5.77 9.13
N GLY A 38 -1.99 5.91 10.08
CA GLY A 38 -2.03 5.05 11.26
C GLY A 38 -2.27 3.58 10.91
N ILE A 39 -3.19 3.32 9.99
CA ILE A 39 -3.49 1.96 9.51
C ILE A 39 -2.28 1.38 8.76
N LEU A 40 -1.64 2.16 7.89
CA LEU A 40 -0.47 1.69 7.15
C LEU A 40 0.71 1.38 8.06
N LYS A 41 0.95 2.21 9.08
CA LYS A 41 1.99 1.95 10.06
C LYS A 41 1.70 0.67 10.85
N LEU A 42 0.44 0.45 11.23
CA LEU A 42 0.04 -0.78 11.91
C LEU A 42 0.30 -1.99 11.03
N LEU A 43 -0.10 -1.94 9.76
CA LEU A 43 0.11 -3.05 8.82
C LEU A 43 1.59 -3.35 8.62
N MET A 44 2.43 -2.32 8.52
CA MET A 44 3.88 -2.51 8.36
C MET A 44 4.51 -3.12 9.61
N ARG A 45 4.07 -2.71 10.78
CA ARG A 45 4.55 -3.28 12.04
C ARG A 45 4.16 -4.74 12.18
N LEU A 46 2.91 -5.07 11.87
CA LEU A 46 2.42 -6.45 11.91
C LEU A 46 3.13 -7.34 10.91
N GLN A 47 3.41 -6.82 9.71
CA GLN A 47 4.18 -7.55 8.71
C GLN A 47 5.54 -7.97 9.26
N LYS A 48 6.22 -7.06 9.91
CA LYS A 48 7.54 -7.31 10.50
C LYS A 48 7.45 -8.27 11.68
N ASP A 49 6.54 -8.01 12.62
CA ASP A 49 6.44 -8.77 13.86
C ASP A 49 5.95 -10.20 13.63
N LEU A 50 5.05 -10.40 12.67
CA LEU A 50 4.43 -11.69 12.38
C LEU A 50 4.97 -12.35 11.11
N ASN A 51 5.92 -11.71 10.44
CA ASN A 51 6.54 -12.20 9.20
C ASN A 51 5.48 -12.48 8.11
N LEU A 52 4.60 -11.52 7.89
CA LEU A 52 3.49 -11.65 6.92
C LEU A 52 3.91 -11.21 5.53
N THR A 53 3.25 -11.80 4.53
CA THR A 53 3.32 -11.33 3.15
C THR A 53 1.98 -10.69 2.79
N TYR A 54 2.01 -9.48 2.23
CA TYR A 54 0.80 -8.76 1.81
C TYR A 54 0.70 -8.70 0.29
N LEU A 55 -0.52 -8.90 -0.21
CA LEU A 55 -0.92 -8.41 -1.52
C LEU A 55 -1.79 -7.17 -1.28
N PHE A 56 -1.27 -5.99 -1.62
CA PHE A 56 -1.94 -4.73 -1.35
C PHE A 56 -2.59 -4.21 -2.64
N ILE A 57 -3.91 -4.13 -2.64
CA ILE A 57 -4.68 -3.67 -3.80
C ILE A 57 -5.16 -2.25 -3.52
N THR A 58 -4.73 -1.30 -4.33
CA THR A 58 -5.08 0.11 -4.14
C THR A 58 -4.92 0.88 -5.45
N HIS A 59 -5.69 1.96 -5.59
CA HIS A 59 -5.49 2.93 -6.66
C HIS A 59 -4.71 4.16 -6.15
N ASP A 60 -4.30 4.17 -4.89
CA ASP A 60 -3.52 5.26 -4.29
C ASP A 60 -2.04 5.02 -4.51
N ILE A 61 -1.49 5.68 -5.53
CA ILE A 61 -0.09 5.54 -5.94
C ILE A 61 0.87 5.91 -4.82
N SER A 62 0.49 6.89 -3.99
CA SER A 62 1.32 7.32 -2.87
C SER A 62 1.51 6.21 -1.85
N THR A 63 0.45 5.45 -1.56
CA THR A 63 0.50 4.28 -0.69
C THR A 63 1.43 3.22 -1.28
N VAL A 64 1.28 2.92 -2.57
CA VAL A 64 2.13 1.95 -3.27
C VAL A 64 3.60 2.33 -3.14
N ARG A 65 3.92 3.60 -3.39
CA ARG A 65 5.30 4.08 -3.31
C ARG A 65 5.86 3.93 -1.89
N ALA A 66 5.03 4.14 -0.87
CA ALA A 66 5.48 4.10 0.52
C ALA A 66 5.74 2.68 1.03
N ILE A 67 4.92 1.70 0.65
CA ILE A 67 4.88 0.41 1.35
C ILE A 67 5.26 -0.79 0.50
N SER A 68 5.31 -0.70 -0.82
CA SER A 68 5.51 -1.87 -1.67
C SER A 68 6.98 -2.17 -1.94
N ASP A 69 7.27 -3.45 -2.16
CA ASP A 69 8.56 -3.93 -2.63
C ASP A 69 8.49 -4.24 -4.13
N GLN A 70 7.37 -4.82 -4.56
CA GLN A 70 7.09 -5.13 -5.96
C GLN A 70 5.75 -4.52 -6.33
N VAL A 71 5.61 -4.12 -7.58
CA VAL A 71 4.42 -3.43 -8.08
C VAL A 71 3.94 -4.10 -9.35
N VAL A 72 2.62 -4.29 -9.43
CA VAL A 72 1.94 -4.73 -10.64
C VAL A 72 0.93 -3.66 -11.00
N VAL A 73 1.02 -3.12 -12.22
CA VAL A 73 0.08 -2.14 -12.73
C VAL A 73 -0.90 -2.84 -13.67
N MET A 74 -2.19 -2.66 -13.41
CA MET A 74 -3.24 -3.30 -14.20
C MET A 74 -4.14 -2.25 -14.84
N ASN A 75 -4.60 -2.54 -16.05
CA ASN A 75 -5.57 -1.73 -16.76
C ASN A 75 -6.52 -2.65 -17.52
N LEU A 76 -7.83 -2.47 -17.31
CA LEU A 76 -8.86 -3.23 -17.98
C LEU A 76 -8.67 -4.75 -17.89
N GLY A 77 -8.25 -5.20 -16.71
CA GLY A 77 -8.04 -6.63 -16.44
C GLY A 77 -6.73 -7.21 -16.94
N GLU A 78 -5.86 -6.37 -17.50
CA GLU A 78 -4.56 -6.82 -18.03
C GLU A 78 -3.41 -6.19 -17.26
N VAL A 79 -2.32 -6.94 -17.11
CA VAL A 79 -1.08 -6.43 -16.53
C VAL A 79 -0.36 -5.62 -17.60
N VAL A 80 -0.13 -4.32 -17.33
CA VAL A 80 0.58 -3.45 -18.28
C VAL A 80 2.04 -3.23 -17.89
N GLU A 81 2.39 -3.39 -16.62
CA GLU A 81 3.77 -3.30 -16.14
C GLU A 81 3.89 -4.05 -14.82
N GLN A 82 5.06 -4.63 -14.57
CA GLN A 82 5.35 -5.23 -13.27
C GLN A 82 6.86 -5.25 -13.02
N GLY A 83 7.25 -5.22 -11.76
CA GLY A 83 8.66 -5.24 -11.39
C GLY A 83 8.86 -4.73 -9.97
N LEU A 84 10.12 -4.53 -9.62
CA LEU A 84 10.47 -3.89 -8.35
C LEU A 84 9.95 -2.46 -8.35
N LYS A 85 9.65 -1.96 -7.17
CA LYS A 85 9.08 -0.61 -7.01
C LYS A 85 9.92 0.44 -7.77
N ASP A 86 11.23 0.42 -7.59
CA ASP A 86 12.10 1.41 -8.23
C ASP A 86 12.10 1.30 -9.76
N GLU A 87 11.95 0.09 -10.29
CA GLU A 87 11.87 -0.12 -11.73
C GLU A 87 10.58 0.44 -12.31
N VAL A 88 9.46 0.24 -11.60
CA VAL A 88 8.15 0.69 -12.08
C VAL A 88 8.02 2.21 -11.98
N PHE A 89 8.58 2.83 -10.93
CA PHE A 89 8.47 4.27 -10.72
C PHE A 89 9.51 5.09 -11.49
N ASN A 90 10.52 4.45 -12.06
CA ASN A 90 11.52 5.14 -12.88
C ASN A 90 11.18 5.02 -14.37
N PRO A 91 11.36 6.11 -15.17
CA PRO A 91 11.12 6.03 -16.61
C PRO A 91 12.14 5.10 -17.30
N PRO A 92 11.79 4.54 -18.47
CA PRO A 92 10.55 4.76 -19.23
C PRO A 92 9.38 3.96 -18.71
N HIS A 93 8.15 4.48 -18.88
CA HIS A 93 6.92 3.82 -18.47
C HIS A 93 6.00 3.54 -19.66
N PRO A 94 5.18 2.48 -19.61
CA PRO A 94 4.02 2.36 -20.52
C PRO A 94 3.10 3.57 -20.38
N PRO A 95 2.33 3.94 -21.42
CA PRO A 95 1.48 5.13 -21.37
C PRO A 95 0.50 5.15 -20.19
N TYR A 96 -0.07 4.02 -19.81
CA TYR A 96 -1.00 3.97 -18.69
C TYR A 96 -0.30 4.25 -17.35
N THR A 97 0.89 3.69 -17.12
CA THR A 97 1.67 3.95 -15.91
C THR A 97 2.06 5.43 -15.84
N GLU A 98 2.50 6.01 -16.95
CA GLU A 98 2.83 7.43 -17.03
C GLU A 98 1.63 8.30 -16.65
N LEU A 99 0.44 7.96 -17.14
CA LEU A 99 -0.79 8.67 -16.81
C LEU A 99 -1.08 8.59 -15.31
N LEU A 100 -0.97 7.41 -14.70
CA LEU A 100 -1.18 7.22 -13.27
C LEU A 100 -0.21 8.07 -12.45
N LEU A 101 1.08 8.03 -12.80
CA LEU A 101 2.10 8.77 -12.06
C LEU A 101 1.93 10.28 -12.19
N SER A 102 1.49 10.76 -13.34
CA SER A 102 1.31 12.20 -13.59
C SER A 102 0.12 12.79 -12.83
N SER A 103 -0.82 11.97 -12.38
CA SER A 103 -2.01 12.43 -11.67
C SER A 103 -1.89 12.31 -10.15
N VAL A 104 -0.72 11.88 -9.63
CA VAL A 104 -0.50 11.75 -8.18
C VAL A 104 -0.29 13.13 -7.57
N PRO A 105 -1.08 13.51 -6.54
CA PRO A 105 -0.80 14.75 -5.80
C PRO A 105 0.51 14.63 -5.04
N GLU A 106 1.13 15.78 -4.75
CA GLU A 106 2.33 15.81 -3.93
C GLU A 106 2.02 15.27 -2.53
N MET A 107 2.87 14.39 -2.06
CA MET A 107 2.75 13.78 -0.73
C MET A 107 3.73 14.42 0.22
N ASP A 108 3.37 14.42 1.51
CA ASP A 108 4.30 14.80 2.57
C ASP A 108 5.47 13.79 2.57
N PRO A 109 6.69 14.23 2.23
CA PRO A 109 7.82 13.30 2.17
C PRO A 109 8.22 12.76 3.55
N ASP A 110 7.85 13.45 4.63
CA ASP A 110 8.24 13.04 5.97
C ASP A 110 7.56 11.73 6.39
N TRP A 111 6.27 11.58 6.12
CA TRP A 111 5.59 10.33 6.50
C TRP A 111 6.04 9.15 5.63
N LEU A 112 6.39 9.41 4.36
CA LEU A 112 6.96 8.37 3.49
C LEU A 112 8.31 7.90 4.04
N THR A 113 9.15 8.83 4.45
CA THR A 113 10.45 8.53 5.06
C THR A 113 10.27 7.75 6.35
N ASN A 114 9.33 8.15 7.21
CA ASN A 114 9.05 7.47 8.47
C ASN A 114 8.58 6.04 8.26
N LEU A 115 7.70 5.79 7.27
CA LEU A 115 7.27 4.45 6.94
C LEU A 115 8.42 3.56 6.49
N ASN A 116 9.28 4.08 5.62
CA ASN A 116 10.43 3.35 5.13
C ASN A 116 11.42 3.02 6.25
N SER A 117 11.63 3.95 7.19
CA SER A 117 12.46 3.71 8.35
C SER A 117 11.90 2.62 9.26
N GLU A 118 10.59 2.59 9.45
CA GLU A 118 9.92 1.58 10.27
C GLU A 118 9.98 0.18 9.64
N ARG A 119 10.06 0.09 8.31
CA ARG A 119 10.18 -1.20 7.61
C ARG A 119 11.57 -1.83 7.77
N ASP A 120 12.56 -0.99 7.84
CA ASP A 120 13.95 -1.42 7.97
C ASP A 120 14.26 -1.83 9.41
#